data_9ba1c194c87b491f420597346ee4da40
#
_entry.id   9ba1c194c87b491f420597346ee4da40
#
_cell.length_a   1.000
_cell.length_b   1.000
_cell.length_c   1.000
_cell.angle_alpha   90.00
_cell.angle_beta   90.00
_cell.angle_gamma   90.00
#
_symmetry.space_group_name_H-M   'P 1'
#
loop_
_entity.id
_entity.type
_entity.pdbx_description
1 polymer ?
#
loop_
_entity_poly.entity_id
_entity_poly.type
_entity_poly.pdbx_seq_one_letter_code
_entity_poly.pdbx_strand_id
1 'polypeptide(L)'
;MATTSLLTDHYELTMLQAALASGAANRKCTFEVFTRRLPAGRRYGILAGTGRFLEGLADFRFNDEELSFLSSRNIVNKETLSYLESFTFSGNIRGYAEGEAFFPHSPVLQVEGTFAEACVLETYLLSILNFDSAVASAASRMSAAAGNRPCLEMGSRRAHERAAVSAARAAVIAGFAGTSNLEAGLRYGLHTIGTSAHAFTLLHDSEREAFEAQLRSLGARTTLLVDTYNVDDAVRLGVELAGEELGGVRLDSGDLVATAAHVRELLDSLGNTNTKITVTSDLDEYAIASLAAAPVDSYGVGTKLVTGSGAPTSSMVYKVVERENAAGEMQPVAKASAGKASIGGAKRAARRLNGMGIATAEVLGTHEDPSLLEDTRPLMVDFVRNGELLPGFTGEEGVRRATARHAASLAELPEAARRLSEGEPIIPTEFI
;
A
#
# COMPACT_ATOMS: atom_id res chain seq x y z
N MET A 1 -15.83 -18.92 -9.74
CA MET A 1 -14.72 -18.00 -9.38
C MET A 1 -14.30 -18.35 -7.97
N ALA A 2 -13.05 -18.21 -7.63
CA ALA A 2 -12.60 -18.44 -6.26
C ALA A 2 -13.21 -17.35 -5.35
N THR A 3 -13.83 -17.77 -4.26
CA THR A 3 -14.37 -16.88 -3.23
C THR A 3 -13.23 -16.37 -2.33
N THR A 4 -13.53 -15.39 -1.48
CA THR A 4 -12.56 -14.85 -0.51
C THR A 4 -12.90 -15.22 0.94
N SER A 5 -14.01 -15.91 1.17
CA SER A 5 -14.59 -16.17 2.48
C SER A 5 -13.72 -17.04 3.41
N LEU A 6 -12.99 -18.03 2.88
CA LEU A 6 -12.06 -18.83 3.68
C LEU A 6 -10.69 -18.16 3.91
N LEU A 7 -10.47 -16.94 3.43
CA LEU A 7 -9.33 -16.12 3.83
C LEU A 7 -9.55 -15.46 5.20
N THR A 8 -10.27 -16.16 6.06
CA THR A 8 -10.60 -15.80 7.44
C THR A 8 -9.94 -16.75 8.43
N ASP A 9 -9.88 -16.38 9.70
CA ASP A 9 -9.35 -17.25 10.75
C ASP A 9 -10.47 -18.12 11.35
N HIS A 10 -10.11 -19.33 11.77
CA HIS A 10 -11.03 -20.29 12.34
C HIS A 10 -11.86 -19.72 13.50
N TYR A 11 -11.24 -18.90 14.38
CA TYR A 11 -11.95 -18.35 15.54
C TYR A 11 -13.09 -17.40 15.17
N GLU A 12 -13.07 -16.77 14.00
CA GLU A 12 -14.16 -15.90 13.55
C GLU A 12 -15.44 -16.72 13.32
N LEU A 13 -15.31 -17.91 12.72
CA LEU A 13 -16.45 -18.82 12.50
C LEU A 13 -16.94 -19.45 13.80
N THR A 14 -16.05 -19.82 14.73
CA THR A 14 -16.48 -20.35 16.03
C THR A 14 -17.11 -19.27 16.91
N MET A 15 -16.64 -18.03 16.82
CA MET A 15 -17.24 -16.88 17.49
C MET A 15 -18.62 -16.56 16.88
N LEU A 16 -18.75 -16.62 15.56
CA LEU A 16 -20.04 -16.50 14.87
C LEU A 16 -21.04 -17.56 15.36
N GLN A 17 -20.62 -18.84 15.44
CA GLN A 17 -21.45 -19.93 15.97
C GLN A 17 -21.95 -19.63 17.39
N ALA A 18 -21.06 -19.17 18.27
CA ALA A 18 -21.42 -18.84 19.63
C ALA A 18 -22.38 -17.63 19.70
N ALA A 19 -22.20 -16.64 18.81
CA ALA A 19 -23.09 -15.49 18.70
C ALA A 19 -24.48 -15.87 18.19
N LEU A 20 -24.59 -16.77 17.22
CA LEU A 20 -25.86 -17.31 16.74
C LEU A 20 -26.59 -18.03 17.89
N ALA A 21 -25.91 -18.95 18.58
CA ALA A 21 -26.47 -19.72 19.69
C ALA A 21 -26.94 -18.84 20.86
N SER A 22 -26.29 -17.71 21.13
CA SER A 22 -26.65 -16.77 22.20
C SER A 22 -27.70 -15.74 21.78
N GLY A 23 -28.06 -15.67 20.48
CA GLY A 23 -28.96 -14.65 19.92
C GLY A 23 -28.29 -13.26 19.75
N ALA A 24 -26.98 -13.15 19.98
CA ALA A 24 -26.24 -11.89 19.84
C ALA A 24 -25.80 -11.60 18.39
N ALA A 25 -25.86 -12.56 17.50
CA ALA A 25 -25.37 -12.45 16.12
C ALA A 25 -26.00 -11.29 15.33
N ASN A 26 -27.28 -11.01 15.57
CA ASN A 26 -28.05 -9.99 14.85
C ASN A 26 -27.96 -8.59 15.51
N ARG A 27 -27.23 -8.44 16.62
CA ARG A 27 -27.03 -7.10 17.23
C ARG A 27 -26.25 -6.22 16.27
N LYS A 28 -26.72 -5.01 16.06
CA LYS A 28 -25.97 -4.00 15.31
C LYS A 28 -24.69 -3.65 16.05
N CYS A 29 -23.64 -3.45 15.32
CA CYS A 29 -22.36 -3.02 15.86
C CYS A 29 -21.56 -2.23 14.83
N THR A 30 -20.60 -1.46 15.34
CA THR A 30 -19.57 -0.79 14.56
C THR A 30 -18.21 -1.33 14.96
N PHE A 31 -17.47 -1.84 13.99
CA PHE A 31 -16.05 -2.16 14.15
C PHE A 31 -15.19 -1.07 13.51
N GLU A 32 -14.04 -0.80 14.11
CA GLU A 32 -13.04 0.13 13.56
C GLU A 32 -11.71 -0.55 13.33
N VAL A 33 -11.06 -0.16 12.22
CA VAL A 33 -9.65 -0.42 11.95
C VAL A 33 -8.84 0.79 12.35
N PHE A 34 -7.84 0.60 13.17
CA PHE A 34 -6.88 1.63 13.57
C PHE A 34 -5.55 1.03 14.01
N THR A 35 -4.49 1.83 14.04
CA THR A 35 -3.24 1.45 14.70
C THR A 35 -3.10 2.19 16.04
N ARG A 36 -2.51 1.55 17.06
CA ARG A 36 -2.23 2.20 18.34
C ARG A 36 -0.97 3.03 18.32
N ARG A 37 -0.05 2.66 17.45
CA ARG A 37 1.24 3.33 17.26
C ARG A 37 1.73 3.03 15.84
N LEU A 38 2.45 3.95 15.27
CA LEU A 38 3.14 3.71 14.01
C LEU A 38 4.33 2.75 14.22
N PRO A 39 4.73 1.98 13.21
CA PRO A 39 5.98 1.23 13.24
C PRO A 39 7.18 2.14 13.53
N ALA A 40 8.23 1.58 14.13
CA ALA A 40 9.46 2.32 14.42
C ALA A 40 9.99 3.05 13.18
N GLY A 41 10.47 4.27 13.36
CA GLY A 41 10.96 5.12 12.27
C GLY A 41 9.89 5.73 11.37
N ARG A 42 8.60 5.47 11.61
CA ARG A 42 7.49 6.06 10.86
C ARG A 42 6.85 7.21 11.63
N ARG A 43 6.74 8.38 11.01
CA ARG A 43 6.09 9.57 11.60
C ARG A 43 4.68 9.81 11.06
N TYR A 44 4.29 9.07 10.02
CA TYR A 44 2.95 8.94 9.45
C TYR A 44 2.85 7.57 8.75
N GLY A 45 1.65 7.11 8.50
CA GLY A 45 1.36 5.99 7.61
C GLY A 45 0.58 6.46 6.39
N ILE A 46 0.59 5.68 5.32
CA ILE A 46 -0.25 5.87 4.13
C ILE A 46 -1.20 4.71 4.00
N LEU A 47 -2.49 5.00 3.94
CA LEU A 47 -3.53 3.98 3.79
C LEU A 47 -3.53 3.44 2.36
N ALA A 48 -3.43 2.12 2.25
CA ALA A 48 -3.60 1.39 1.00
C ALA A 48 -4.28 0.03 1.24
N GLY A 49 -4.90 -0.53 0.21
CA GLY A 49 -5.57 -1.82 0.25
C GLY A 49 -7.09 -1.75 0.29
N THR A 50 -7.69 -0.60 0.59
CA THR A 50 -9.15 -0.47 0.66
C THR A 50 -9.82 -0.91 -0.64
N GLY A 51 -9.31 -0.48 -1.81
CA GLY A 51 -9.86 -0.90 -3.10
C GLY A 51 -9.83 -2.42 -3.30
N ARG A 52 -8.72 -3.07 -2.92
CA ARG A 52 -8.59 -4.54 -2.97
C ARG A 52 -9.53 -5.26 -2.01
N PHE A 53 -9.71 -4.71 -0.81
CA PHE A 53 -10.68 -5.24 0.14
C PHE A 53 -12.10 -5.18 -0.42
N LEU A 54 -12.48 -4.07 -1.02
CA LEU A 54 -13.80 -3.87 -1.64
C LEU A 54 -14.03 -4.81 -2.84
N GLU A 55 -13.01 -5.03 -3.68
CA GLU A 55 -13.05 -6.02 -4.76
C GLU A 55 -13.34 -7.41 -4.23
N GLY A 56 -12.63 -7.83 -3.19
CA GLY A 56 -12.81 -9.15 -2.61
C GLY A 56 -14.05 -9.28 -1.73
N LEU A 57 -14.59 -8.20 -1.17
CA LEU A 57 -15.86 -8.20 -0.45
C LEU A 57 -17.01 -8.56 -1.38
N ALA A 58 -16.97 -8.17 -2.64
CA ALA A 58 -17.95 -8.55 -3.65
C ALA A 58 -17.99 -10.08 -3.89
N ASP A 59 -16.86 -10.76 -3.68
CA ASP A 59 -16.70 -12.21 -3.80
C ASP A 59 -16.71 -12.94 -2.45
N PHE A 60 -16.96 -12.23 -1.33
CA PHE A 60 -16.98 -12.81 0.02
C PHE A 60 -18.32 -13.51 0.29
N ARG A 61 -18.38 -14.75 -0.15
CA ARG A 61 -19.53 -15.66 -0.01
C ARG A 61 -19.03 -17.10 0.07
N PHE A 62 -19.77 -17.98 0.70
CA PHE A 62 -19.41 -19.39 0.90
C PHE A 62 -20.05 -20.24 -0.18
N ASN A 63 -19.23 -20.95 -0.95
CA ASN A 63 -19.69 -21.90 -1.96
C ASN A 63 -19.88 -23.32 -1.38
N ASP A 64 -20.47 -24.23 -2.17
CA ASP A 64 -20.77 -25.60 -1.74
C ASP A 64 -19.52 -26.38 -1.29
N GLU A 65 -18.37 -26.18 -1.94
CA GLU A 65 -17.11 -26.84 -1.59
C GLU A 65 -16.63 -26.37 -0.21
N GLU A 66 -16.68 -25.08 0.04
CA GLU A 66 -16.28 -24.45 1.32
C GLU A 66 -17.23 -24.88 2.44
N LEU A 67 -18.56 -24.88 2.22
CA LEU A 67 -19.53 -25.35 3.18
C LEU A 67 -19.37 -26.85 3.48
N SER A 68 -19.10 -27.68 2.46
CA SER A 68 -18.80 -29.10 2.61
C SER A 68 -17.52 -29.33 3.42
N PHE A 69 -16.49 -28.53 3.19
CA PHE A 69 -15.25 -28.54 3.99
C PHE A 69 -15.55 -28.24 5.46
N LEU A 70 -16.24 -27.14 5.75
CA LEU A 70 -16.60 -26.72 7.11
C LEU A 70 -17.42 -27.78 7.84
N SER A 71 -18.38 -28.41 7.13
CA SER A 71 -19.23 -29.46 7.63
C SER A 71 -18.46 -30.75 7.92
N SER A 72 -17.68 -31.24 6.95
CA SER A 72 -16.95 -32.50 7.06
C SER A 72 -15.89 -32.51 8.14
N ARG A 73 -15.35 -31.34 8.48
CA ARG A 73 -14.37 -31.13 9.53
C ARG A 73 -15.00 -30.75 10.88
N ASN A 74 -16.34 -30.66 10.95
CA ASN A 74 -17.06 -30.21 12.14
C ASN A 74 -16.56 -28.87 12.70
N ILE A 75 -16.20 -27.94 11.81
CA ILE A 75 -15.68 -26.63 12.20
C ILE A 75 -16.79 -25.80 12.83
N VAL A 76 -18.00 -25.86 12.24
CA VAL A 76 -19.20 -25.20 12.74
C VAL A 76 -20.40 -26.14 12.66
N ASN A 77 -21.46 -25.84 13.42
CA ASN A 77 -22.71 -26.61 13.45
C ASN A 77 -23.62 -26.31 12.22
N LYS A 78 -24.70 -27.05 12.10
CA LYS A 78 -25.65 -26.93 10.98
C LYS A 78 -26.34 -25.57 10.88
N GLU A 79 -26.63 -24.93 12.01
CA GLU A 79 -27.26 -23.61 12.05
C GLU A 79 -26.30 -22.57 11.46
N THR A 80 -25.05 -22.62 11.85
CA THR A 80 -24.01 -21.73 11.32
C THR A 80 -23.75 -21.99 9.84
N LEU A 81 -23.72 -23.25 9.38
CA LEU A 81 -23.61 -23.58 7.95
C LEU A 81 -24.77 -22.96 7.15
N SER A 82 -26.00 -23.07 7.66
CA SER A 82 -27.17 -22.48 6.99
C SER A 82 -27.09 -20.96 6.92
N TYR A 83 -26.55 -20.30 7.95
CA TYR A 83 -26.27 -18.85 7.92
C TYR A 83 -25.22 -18.50 6.86
N LEU A 84 -24.11 -19.24 6.81
CA LEU A 84 -23.01 -18.98 5.87
C LEU A 84 -23.42 -19.22 4.40
N GLU A 85 -24.32 -20.22 4.13
CA GLU A 85 -24.86 -20.50 2.82
C GLU A 85 -25.56 -19.28 2.19
N SER A 86 -26.24 -18.48 3.01
CA SER A 86 -26.94 -17.26 2.60
C SER A 86 -26.18 -15.98 2.87
N PHE A 87 -24.91 -16.08 3.28
CA PHE A 87 -24.13 -14.91 3.70
C PHE A 87 -23.98 -13.89 2.58
N THR A 88 -24.37 -12.67 2.88
CA THR A 88 -24.11 -11.48 2.06
C THR A 88 -23.96 -10.30 3.02
N PHE A 89 -22.91 -9.51 2.83
CA PHE A 89 -22.74 -8.29 3.62
C PHE A 89 -23.79 -7.26 3.20
N SER A 90 -24.57 -6.77 4.15
CA SER A 90 -25.66 -5.80 3.90
C SER A 90 -25.46 -4.46 4.62
N GLY A 91 -24.35 -4.32 5.33
CA GLY A 91 -24.05 -3.15 6.15
C GLY A 91 -23.45 -1.98 5.38
N ASN A 92 -22.82 -1.07 6.13
CA ASN A 92 -22.13 0.10 5.60
C ASN A 92 -20.63 0.01 5.88
N ILE A 93 -19.83 0.55 4.97
CA ILE A 93 -18.39 0.69 5.17
C ILE A 93 -17.99 2.10 4.79
N ARG A 94 -17.29 2.78 5.71
CA ARG A 94 -16.71 4.09 5.47
C ARG A 94 -15.32 4.17 6.09
N GLY A 95 -14.53 5.14 5.69
CA GLY A 95 -13.18 5.30 6.22
C GLY A 95 -12.41 6.38 5.49
N TYR A 96 -11.11 6.43 5.70
CA TYR A 96 -10.22 7.33 4.97
C TYR A 96 -10.13 6.89 3.50
N ALA A 97 -10.09 7.87 2.61
CA ALA A 97 -9.81 7.58 1.21
C ALA A 97 -8.43 6.92 1.08
N GLU A 98 -8.31 5.95 0.21
CA GLU A 98 -7.02 5.30 -0.06
C GLU A 98 -5.99 6.33 -0.56
N GLY A 99 -4.76 6.26 -0.08
CA GLY A 99 -3.72 7.27 -0.29
C GLY A 99 -3.66 8.36 0.80
N GLU A 100 -4.63 8.42 1.71
CA GLU A 100 -4.62 9.38 2.83
C GLU A 100 -3.55 9.02 3.87
N ALA A 101 -2.89 10.04 4.42
CA ALA A 101 -2.01 9.87 5.57
C ALA A 101 -2.84 9.57 6.83
N PHE A 102 -2.36 8.64 7.66
CA PHE A 102 -2.98 8.30 8.94
C PHE A 102 -1.98 8.33 10.10
N PHE A 103 -2.53 8.42 11.31
CA PHE A 103 -1.78 8.54 12.56
C PHE A 103 -2.29 7.53 13.60
N PRO A 104 -1.65 7.41 14.77
CA PRO A 104 -2.19 6.56 15.83
C PRO A 104 -3.65 6.91 16.15
N HIS A 105 -4.48 5.88 16.29
CA HIS A 105 -5.92 5.95 16.56
C HIS A 105 -6.81 6.44 15.42
N SER A 106 -6.27 6.83 14.25
CA SER A 106 -7.07 7.13 13.05
C SER A 106 -8.05 6.01 12.76
N PRO A 107 -9.37 6.23 12.69
CA PRO A 107 -10.35 5.22 12.31
C PRO A 107 -10.34 5.05 10.79
N VAL A 108 -9.27 4.38 10.28
CA VAL A 108 -9.01 4.30 8.83
C VAL A 108 -10.09 3.56 8.07
N LEU A 109 -10.83 2.65 8.75
CA LEU A 109 -12.01 2.00 8.19
C LEU A 109 -13.00 1.68 9.33
N GLN A 110 -14.28 1.83 9.05
CA GLN A 110 -15.40 1.41 9.91
C GLN A 110 -16.30 0.46 9.12
N VAL A 111 -16.72 -0.62 9.78
CA VAL A 111 -17.70 -1.58 9.27
C VAL A 111 -18.89 -1.57 10.20
N GLU A 112 -20.03 -1.14 9.69
CA GLU A 112 -21.30 -1.08 10.39
C GLU A 112 -22.23 -2.17 9.85
N GLY A 113 -22.76 -3.02 10.71
CA GLY A 113 -23.65 -4.11 10.33
C GLY A 113 -24.08 -4.91 11.54
N THR A 114 -24.59 -6.12 11.31
CA THR A 114 -24.77 -7.09 12.39
C THR A 114 -23.40 -7.61 12.85
N PHE A 115 -23.34 -8.08 14.10
CA PHE A 115 -22.12 -8.72 14.60
C PHE A 115 -21.69 -9.88 13.69
N ALA A 116 -22.64 -10.69 13.25
CA ALA A 116 -22.38 -11.82 12.37
C ALA A 116 -21.73 -11.43 11.03
N GLU A 117 -22.19 -10.33 10.42
CA GLU A 117 -21.62 -9.84 9.16
C GLU A 117 -20.23 -9.24 9.36
N ALA A 118 -20.04 -8.46 10.41
CA ALA A 118 -18.80 -7.72 10.62
C ALA A 118 -17.66 -8.61 11.17
N CYS A 119 -17.96 -9.60 12.04
CA CYS A 119 -16.92 -10.38 12.70
C CYS A 119 -16.14 -11.29 11.74
N VAL A 120 -16.75 -11.81 10.69
CA VAL A 120 -16.09 -12.73 9.72
C VAL A 120 -15.17 -12.01 8.72
N LEU A 121 -15.17 -10.69 8.73
CA LEU A 121 -14.33 -9.88 7.84
C LEU A 121 -12.96 -9.51 8.45
N GLU A 122 -12.73 -9.76 9.75
CA GLU A 122 -11.57 -9.27 10.51
C GLU A 122 -10.25 -9.65 9.82
N THR A 123 -9.97 -10.92 9.66
CA THR A 123 -8.68 -11.38 9.13
C THR A 123 -8.49 -10.99 7.67
N TYR A 124 -9.53 -11.15 6.85
CA TYR A 124 -9.47 -10.80 5.43
C TYR A 124 -9.13 -9.31 5.25
N LEU A 125 -9.84 -8.44 5.93
CA LEU A 125 -9.65 -7.00 5.90
C LEU A 125 -8.28 -6.60 6.44
N LEU A 126 -7.89 -7.12 7.62
CA LEU A 126 -6.62 -6.76 8.26
C LEU A 126 -5.41 -7.26 7.48
N SER A 127 -5.47 -8.45 6.87
CA SER A 127 -4.36 -8.97 6.07
C SER A 127 -4.04 -8.04 4.88
N ILE A 128 -5.06 -7.47 4.25
CA ILE A 128 -4.93 -6.55 3.14
C ILE A 128 -4.41 -5.19 3.63
N LEU A 129 -5.12 -4.55 4.57
CA LEU A 129 -4.78 -3.19 4.98
C LEU A 129 -3.41 -3.10 5.67
N ASN A 130 -3.05 -4.09 6.47
CA ASN A 130 -1.75 -4.14 7.14
C ASN A 130 -0.59 -4.22 6.15
N PHE A 131 -0.69 -5.09 5.16
CA PHE A 131 0.38 -5.29 4.16
C PHE A 131 0.47 -4.11 3.19
N ASP A 132 -0.65 -3.77 2.55
CA ASP A 132 -0.66 -2.72 1.52
C ASP A 132 -0.26 -1.37 2.10
N SER A 133 -0.76 -1.01 3.30
CA SER A 133 -0.37 0.25 3.97
C SER A 133 1.09 0.27 4.43
N ALA A 134 1.66 -0.88 4.80
CA ALA A 134 3.09 -0.97 5.14
C ALA A 134 3.96 -0.67 3.91
N VAL A 135 3.63 -1.29 2.76
CA VAL A 135 4.32 -1.05 1.49
C VAL A 135 4.13 0.40 1.02
N ALA A 136 2.89 0.93 1.05
CA ALA A 136 2.61 2.31 0.66
C ALA A 136 3.37 3.32 1.55
N SER A 137 3.44 3.07 2.86
CA SER A 137 4.17 3.93 3.78
C SER A 137 5.68 3.92 3.50
N ALA A 138 6.26 2.76 3.16
CA ALA A 138 7.66 2.66 2.72
C ALA A 138 7.88 3.40 1.39
N ALA A 139 7.01 3.15 0.40
CA ALA A 139 7.07 3.79 -0.91
C ALA A 139 6.97 5.31 -0.82
N SER A 140 6.08 5.85 0.03
CA SER A 140 5.92 7.28 0.25
C SER A 140 7.22 7.93 0.78
N ARG A 141 7.92 7.27 1.70
CA ARG A 141 9.22 7.73 2.21
C ARG A 141 10.31 7.68 1.15
N MET A 142 10.34 6.61 0.35
CA MET A 142 11.28 6.46 -0.76
C MET A 142 11.04 7.53 -1.83
N SER A 143 9.79 7.77 -2.21
CA SER A 143 9.43 8.83 -3.15
C SER A 143 9.79 10.22 -2.62
N ALA A 144 9.56 10.47 -1.33
CA ALA A 144 9.97 11.73 -0.69
C ALA A 144 11.48 11.92 -0.68
N ALA A 145 12.26 10.87 -0.42
CA ALA A 145 13.73 10.89 -0.47
C ALA A 145 14.27 11.09 -1.89
N ALA A 146 13.59 10.52 -2.89
CA ALA A 146 13.95 10.64 -4.31
C ALA A 146 13.68 12.05 -4.88
N GLY A 147 12.80 12.83 -4.24
CA GLY A 147 12.41 14.14 -4.73
C GLY A 147 11.69 14.07 -6.08
N ASN A 148 12.23 14.68 -7.11
CA ASN A 148 11.63 14.69 -8.45
C ASN A 148 12.09 13.50 -9.33
N ARG A 149 12.93 12.62 -8.83
CA ARG A 149 13.43 11.47 -9.56
C ARG A 149 12.47 10.30 -9.40
N PRO A 150 12.03 9.64 -10.49
CA PRO A 150 11.08 8.55 -10.40
C PRO A 150 11.66 7.34 -9.67
N CYS A 151 10.88 6.74 -8.78
CA CYS A 151 11.08 5.41 -8.24
C CYS A 151 10.25 4.40 -9.05
N LEU A 152 10.83 3.23 -9.31
CA LEU A 152 10.26 2.14 -10.09
C LEU A 152 10.20 0.87 -9.24
N GLU A 153 9.04 0.23 -9.17
CA GLU A 153 8.86 -0.99 -8.39
C GLU A 153 9.43 -2.19 -9.15
N MET A 154 10.34 -2.93 -8.53
CA MET A 154 11.04 -4.09 -9.11
C MET A 154 11.13 -5.25 -8.12
N GLY A 155 10.19 -5.38 -7.17
CA GLY A 155 10.24 -6.35 -6.08
C GLY A 155 9.53 -7.68 -6.34
N SER A 156 8.93 -7.90 -7.51
CA SER A 156 8.08 -9.06 -7.78
C SER A 156 8.71 -10.42 -7.43
N ARG A 157 10.01 -10.60 -7.63
CA ARG A 157 10.74 -11.84 -7.31
C ARG A 157 11.23 -11.93 -5.86
N ARG A 158 10.85 -10.99 -5.00
CA ARG A 158 11.25 -10.88 -3.59
C ARG A 158 10.10 -11.04 -2.61
N ALA A 159 8.88 -11.25 -3.12
CA ALA A 159 7.67 -11.47 -2.32
C ALA A 159 6.88 -12.66 -2.90
N HIS A 160 5.87 -13.13 -2.16
CA HIS A 160 4.89 -14.08 -2.68
C HIS A 160 4.21 -13.48 -3.93
N GLU A 161 3.99 -14.30 -4.97
CA GLU A 161 3.54 -13.82 -6.29
C GLU A 161 2.27 -12.98 -6.26
N ARG A 162 1.32 -13.30 -5.36
CA ARG A 162 0.10 -12.50 -5.18
C ARG A 162 0.36 -11.23 -4.39
N ALA A 163 1.22 -11.30 -3.37
CA ALA A 163 1.64 -10.13 -2.60
C ALA A 163 2.43 -9.14 -3.45
N ALA A 164 3.21 -9.62 -4.43
CA ALA A 164 3.93 -8.77 -5.38
C ALA A 164 2.99 -7.86 -6.19
N VAL A 165 1.84 -8.37 -6.63
CA VAL A 165 0.81 -7.58 -7.33
C VAL A 165 0.26 -6.46 -6.43
N SER A 166 -0.01 -6.81 -5.17
CA SER A 166 -0.49 -5.85 -4.16
C SER A 166 0.55 -4.79 -3.82
N ALA A 167 1.82 -5.20 -3.68
CA ALA A 167 2.94 -4.31 -3.42
C ALA A 167 3.15 -3.31 -4.57
N ALA A 168 3.07 -3.78 -5.82
CA ALA A 168 3.16 -2.92 -7.00
C ALA A 168 2.06 -1.84 -7.01
N ARG A 169 0.81 -2.23 -6.71
CA ARG A 169 -0.31 -1.31 -6.61
C ARG A 169 -0.09 -0.28 -5.49
N ALA A 170 0.28 -0.73 -4.30
CA ALA A 170 0.52 0.13 -3.15
C ALA A 170 1.67 1.12 -3.37
N ALA A 171 2.74 0.68 -4.06
CA ALA A 171 3.87 1.54 -4.42
C ALA A 171 3.46 2.67 -5.38
N VAL A 172 2.68 2.36 -6.42
CA VAL A 172 2.20 3.38 -7.37
C VAL A 172 1.26 4.38 -6.70
N ILE A 173 0.35 3.92 -5.83
CA ILE A 173 -0.48 4.82 -5.00
C ILE A 173 0.39 5.80 -4.24
N ALA A 174 1.51 5.34 -3.69
CA ALA A 174 2.41 6.14 -2.85
C ALA A 174 3.56 6.84 -3.62
N GLY A 175 3.38 7.06 -4.93
CA GLY A 175 4.22 7.96 -5.72
C GLY A 175 5.28 7.28 -6.58
N PHE A 176 5.31 5.95 -6.69
CA PHE A 176 6.16 5.27 -7.68
C PHE A 176 5.61 5.48 -9.08
N ALA A 177 6.51 5.68 -10.03
CA ALA A 177 6.13 6.01 -11.42
C ALA A 177 5.70 4.80 -12.25
N GLY A 178 5.98 3.58 -11.78
CA GLY A 178 5.63 2.36 -12.48
C GLY A 178 6.13 1.11 -11.78
N THR A 179 5.87 -0.04 -12.39
CA THR A 179 6.19 -1.37 -11.85
C THR A 179 6.74 -2.29 -12.93
N SER A 180 7.52 -3.29 -12.55
CA SER A 180 7.90 -4.41 -13.41
C SER A 180 6.84 -5.53 -13.43
N ASN A 181 5.76 -5.43 -12.65
CA ASN A 181 4.74 -6.46 -12.48
C ASN A 181 3.65 -6.36 -13.54
N LEU A 182 3.63 -7.30 -14.48
CA LEU A 182 2.66 -7.30 -15.58
C LEU A 182 1.22 -7.54 -15.12
N GLU A 183 1.00 -8.38 -14.10
CA GLU A 183 -0.34 -8.65 -13.57
C GLU A 183 -0.92 -7.40 -12.90
N ALA A 184 -0.09 -6.63 -12.20
CA ALA A 184 -0.50 -5.35 -11.64
C ALA A 184 -0.82 -4.33 -12.74
N GLY A 185 -0.03 -4.32 -13.82
CA GLY A 185 -0.30 -3.52 -15.02
C GLY A 185 -1.67 -3.85 -15.62
N LEU A 186 -1.95 -5.14 -15.79
CA LEU A 186 -3.22 -5.61 -16.37
C LEU A 186 -4.43 -5.26 -15.49
N ARG A 187 -4.34 -5.52 -14.18
CA ARG A 187 -5.47 -5.33 -13.26
C ARG A 187 -5.80 -3.89 -12.95
N TYR A 188 -4.78 -3.06 -12.85
CA TYR A 188 -4.91 -1.71 -12.30
C TYR A 188 -4.49 -0.61 -13.28
N GLY A 189 -4.22 -0.94 -14.54
CA GLY A 189 -3.80 0.02 -15.55
C GLY A 189 -2.44 0.69 -15.24
N LEU A 190 -1.56 0.01 -14.47
CA LEU A 190 -0.28 0.59 -14.07
C LEU A 190 0.69 0.62 -15.23
N HIS A 191 1.51 1.69 -15.29
CA HIS A 191 2.61 1.74 -16.23
C HIS A 191 3.64 0.66 -15.92
N THR A 192 3.87 -0.25 -16.88
CA THR A 192 4.86 -1.33 -16.73
C THR A 192 6.16 -0.98 -17.41
N ILE A 193 7.27 -1.35 -16.77
CA ILE A 193 8.62 -1.10 -17.26
C ILE A 193 9.42 -2.41 -17.29
N GLY A 194 10.33 -2.50 -18.22
CA GLY A 194 11.25 -3.62 -18.32
C GLY A 194 12.34 -3.33 -19.35
N THR A 195 13.54 -3.83 -19.07
CA THR A 195 14.67 -3.76 -19.98
C THR A 195 15.27 -5.16 -20.14
N SER A 196 16.47 -5.40 -19.61
CA SER A 196 17.13 -6.70 -19.63
C SER A 196 17.72 -7.02 -18.24
N ALA A 197 18.19 -8.24 -18.06
CA ALA A 197 18.94 -8.68 -16.89
C ALA A 197 20.31 -9.22 -17.34
N HIS A 198 21.24 -9.39 -16.40
CA HIS A 198 22.57 -9.97 -16.68
C HIS A 198 22.50 -11.29 -17.46
N ALA A 199 21.47 -12.12 -17.22
CA ALA A 199 21.27 -13.37 -17.97
C ALA A 199 21.14 -13.16 -19.48
N PHE A 200 20.63 -12.00 -19.93
CA PHE A 200 20.56 -11.69 -21.36
C PHE A 200 21.96 -11.42 -21.96
N THR A 201 22.79 -10.66 -21.25
CA THR A 201 24.19 -10.43 -21.67
C THR A 201 24.98 -11.73 -21.66
N LEU A 202 24.81 -12.55 -20.61
CA LEU A 202 25.51 -13.84 -20.46
C LEU A 202 25.06 -14.92 -21.47
N LEU A 203 23.91 -14.76 -22.11
CA LEU A 203 23.41 -15.66 -23.15
C LEU A 203 24.24 -15.55 -24.47
N HIS A 204 24.79 -14.36 -24.72
CA HIS A 204 25.53 -14.05 -25.95
C HIS A 204 27.03 -14.32 -25.80
N ASP A 205 27.71 -14.54 -26.90
CA ASP A 205 29.15 -14.78 -26.90
C ASP A 205 29.96 -13.51 -26.57
N SER A 206 29.33 -12.35 -26.71
CA SER A 206 29.92 -11.06 -26.32
C SER A 206 28.87 -10.06 -25.86
N GLU A 207 29.27 -9.07 -25.04
CA GLU A 207 28.43 -7.96 -24.62
C GLU A 207 27.97 -7.12 -25.83
N ARG A 208 28.80 -7.01 -26.88
CA ARG A 208 28.44 -6.36 -28.15
C ARG A 208 27.23 -7.01 -28.79
N GLU A 209 27.23 -8.32 -28.94
CA GLU A 209 26.10 -9.04 -29.54
C GLU A 209 24.80 -8.86 -28.72
N ALA A 210 24.92 -8.88 -27.41
CA ALA A 210 23.78 -8.63 -26.52
C ALA A 210 23.22 -7.22 -26.72
N PHE A 211 24.06 -6.19 -26.70
CA PHE A 211 23.63 -4.79 -26.85
C PHE A 211 23.04 -4.54 -28.25
N GLU A 212 23.68 -5.05 -29.31
CA GLU A 212 23.12 -4.96 -30.66
C GLU A 212 21.76 -5.63 -30.78
N ALA A 213 21.58 -6.81 -30.17
CA ALA A 213 20.29 -7.52 -30.16
C ALA A 213 19.23 -6.74 -29.42
N GLN A 214 19.55 -6.15 -28.25
CA GLN A 214 18.63 -5.33 -27.47
C GLN A 214 18.24 -4.05 -28.20
N LEU A 215 19.21 -3.33 -28.79
CA LEU A 215 18.98 -2.11 -29.56
C LEU A 215 18.14 -2.38 -30.81
N ARG A 216 18.36 -3.48 -31.53
CA ARG A 216 17.51 -3.88 -32.66
C ARG A 216 16.06 -4.15 -32.25
N SER A 217 15.85 -4.75 -31.07
CA SER A 217 14.52 -5.14 -30.61
C SER A 217 13.74 -4.00 -29.94
N LEU A 218 14.41 -3.19 -29.12
CA LEU A 218 13.78 -2.17 -28.27
C LEU A 218 14.05 -0.73 -28.73
N GLY A 219 14.95 -0.55 -29.71
CA GLY A 219 15.37 0.76 -30.20
C GLY A 219 16.46 1.41 -29.34
N ALA A 220 17.07 2.47 -29.87
CA ALA A 220 18.19 3.17 -29.26
C ALA A 220 17.82 3.82 -27.90
N ARG A 221 16.56 4.16 -27.70
CA ARG A 221 16.06 4.77 -26.44
C ARG A 221 15.87 3.78 -25.28
N THR A 222 16.23 2.52 -25.43
CA THR A 222 16.24 1.54 -24.34
C THR A 222 17.31 1.88 -23.30
N THR A 223 17.24 1.22 -22.14
CA THR A 223 18.25 1.31 -21.09
C THR A 223 19.11 0.05 -21.12
N LEU A 224 20.43 0.18 -21.30
CA LEU A 224 21.38 -0.91 -21.28
C LEU A 224 21.89 -1.18 -19.85
N LEU A 225 22.00 -2.47 -19.48
CA LEU A 225 22.61 -2.90 -18.22
C LEU A 225 24.12 -3.01 -18.42
N VAL A 226 24.89 -2.12 -17.79
CA VAL A 226 26.31 -1.91 -18.13
C VAL A 226 27.30 -2.48 -17.10
N ASP A 227 26.82 -3.15 -16.07
CA ASP A 227 27.65 -3.69 -14.99
C ASP A 227 27.74 -5.23 -14.99
N THR A 228 27.57 -5.85 -16.17
CA THR A 228 27.79 -7.30 -16.29
C THR A 228 29.28 -7.65 -16.23
N TYR A 229 30.15 -6.83 -16.85
CA TYR A 229 31.59 -6.99 -16.86
C TYR A 229 32.31 -5.70 -16.46
N ASN A 230 32.89 -4.97 -17.40
CA ASN A 230 33.54 -3.70 -17.15
C ASN A 230 32.59 -2.53 -17.49
N VAL A 231 32.29 -1.68 -16.54
CA VAL A 231 31.33 -0.58 -16.72
C VAL A 231 31.78 0.40 -17.79
N ASP A 232 33.05 0.80 -17.81
CA ASP A 232 33.56 1.78 -18.76
C ASP A 232 33.49 1.25 -20.20
N ASP A 233 33.89 -0.01 -20.40
CA ASP A 233 33.84 -0.63 -21.72
C ASP A 233 32.42 -0.79 -22.22
N ALA A 234 31.48 -1.16 -21.32
CA ALA A 234 30.08 -1.31 -21.63
C ALA A 234 29.39 0.04 -21.97
N VAL A 235 29.71 1.10 -21.24
CA VAL A 235 29.21 2.46 -21.52
C VAL A 235 29.71 2.95 -22.87
N ARG A 236 31.01 2.81 -23.16
CA ARG A 236 31.60 3.18 -24.47
C ARG A 236 30.98 2.38 -25.62
N LEU A 237 30.79 1.09 -25.41
CA LEU A 237 30.15 0.22 -26.38
C LEU A 237 28.70 0.62 -26.64
N GLY A 238 27.92 0.92 -25.58
CA GLY A 238 26.54 1.40 -25.70
C GLY A 238 26.44 2.70 -26.50
N VAL A 239 27.34 3.65 -26.25
CA VAL A 239 27.42 4.91 -27.01
C VAL A 239 27.87 4.67 -28.46
N GLU A 240 28.84 3.78 -28.71
CA GLU A 240 29.27 3.43 -30.06
C GLU A 240 28.11 2.86 -30.88
N LEU A 241 27.28 1.99 -30.30
CA LEU A 241 26.19 1.30 -30.98
C LEU A 241 24.92 2.14 -31.16
N ALA A 242 24.55 2.96 -30.18
CA ALA A 242 23.30 3.72 -30.17
C ALA A 242 23.47 5.20 -30.48
N GLY A 243 24.70 5.73 -30.41
CA GLY A 243 24.99 7.16 -30.60
C GLY A 243 24.35 8.04 -29.52
N GLU A 244 24.07 9.29 -29.88
CA GLU A 244 23.45 10.27 -29.00
C GLU A 244 22.01 9.90 -28.56
N GLU A 245 21.37 8.94 -29.22
CA GLU A 245 20.02 8.48 -28.93
C GLU A 245 19.96 7.43 -27.81
N LEU A 246 21.09 7.00 -27.25
CA LEU A 246 21.11 6.04 -26.13
C LEU A 246 20.23 6.56 -24.97
N GLY A 247 19.12 5.86 -24.71
CA GLY A 247 18.11 6.30 -23.74
C GLY A 247 18.63 6.29 -22.30
N GLY A 248 19.33 5.25 -21.90
CA GLY A 248 19.89 5.16 -20.55
C GLY A 248 20.85 4.01 -20.34
N VAL A 249 21.52 4.07 -19.19
CA VAL A 249 22.33 2.99 -18.63
C VAL A 249 21.85 2.65 -17.24
N ARG A 250 21.95 1.37 -16.84
CA ARG A 250 21.56 0.90 -15.50
C ARG A 250 22.76 0.32 -14.76
N LEU A 251 22.90 0.71 -13.51
CA LEU A 251 23.90 0.28 -12.55
C LEU A 251 23.18 -0.47 -11.41
N ASP A 252 23.56 -1.72 -11.16
CA ASP A 252 22.91 -2.62 -10.20
C ASP A 252 23.82 -3.00 -9.02
N SER A 253 25.10 -2.63 -9.07
CA SER A 253 26.12 -3.09 -8.12
C SER A 253 27.22 -2.06 -7.86
N GLY A 254 28.01 -2.31 -6.81
CA GLY A 254 29.19 -1.50 -6.45
C GLY A 254 28.86 -0.25 -5.64
N ASP A 255 29.81 0.69 -5.57
CA ASP A 255 29.62 2.03 -4.98
C ASP A 255 28.81 2.89 -5.95
N LEU A 256 27.49 2.89 -5.78
CA LEU A 256 26.57 3.56 -6.70
C LEU A 256 26.81 5.08 -6.79
N VAL A 257 27.24 5.73 -5.70
CA VAL A 257 27.53 7.18 -5.71
C VAL A 257 28.72 7.49 -6.59
N ALA A 258 29.84 6.81 -6.34
CA ALA A 258 31.08 6.99 -7.10
C ALA A 258 30.90 6.53 -8.55
N THR A 259 30.27 5.37 -8.77
CA THR A 259 30.06 4.81 -10.12
C THR A 259 29.14 5.70 -10.95
N ALA A 260 28.03 6.20 -10.40
CA ALA A 260 27.14 7.11 -11.13
C ALA A 260 27.83 8.42 -11.53
N ALA A 261 28.64 9.00 -10.64
CA ALA A 261 29.43 10.19 -10.96
C ALA A 261 30.42 9.93 -12.09
N HIS A 262 31.19 8.83 -12.00
CA HIS A 262 32.13 8.43 -13.03
C HIS A 262 31.47 8.15 -14.38
N VAL A 263 30.35 7.41 -14.38
CA VAL A 263 29.59 7.11 -15.61
C VAL A 263 29.01 8.38 -16.24
N ARG A 264 28.58 9.35 -15.45
CA ARG A 264 28.11 10.65 -15.98
C ARG A 264 29.24 11.41 -16.68
N GLU A 265 30.41 11.50 -16.04
CA GLU A 265 31.58 12.13 -16.66
C GLU A 265 31.99 11.44 -17.95
N LEU A 266 31.97 10.10 -17.95
CA LEU A 266 32.27 9.30 -19.14
C LEU A 266 31.27 9.55 -20.28
N LEU A 267 29.97 9.50 -20.00
CA LEU A 267 28.92 9.77 -20.99
C LEU A 267 29.04 11.20 -21.55
N ASP A 268 29.29 12.19 -20.69
CA ASP A 268 29.46 13.57 -21.12
C ASP A 268 30.68 13.74 -22.02
N SER A 269 31.81 13.08 -21.70
CA SER A 269 33.02 13.08 -22.53
C SER A 269 32.81 12.44 -23.91
N LEU A 270 31.83 11.55 -24.03
CA LEU A 270 31.43 10.90 -25.28
C LEU A 270 30.33 11.65 -26.05
N GLY A 271 29.85 12.79 -25.53
CA GLY A 271 28.78 13.60 -26.14
C GLY A 271 27.35 13.19 -25.73
N ASN A 272 27.22 12.15 -24.90
CA ASN A 272 25.91 11.60 -24.50
C ASN A 272 25.33 12.26 -23.24
N THR A 273 25.24 13.59 -23.25
CA THR A 273 24.78 14.39 -22.09
C THR A 273 23.32 14.15 -21.68
N ASN A 274 22.49 13.60 -22.58
CA ASN A 274 21.08 13.33 -22.36
C ASN A 274 20.79 11.88 -21.90
N THR A 275 21.75 10.96 -22.02
CA THR A 275 21.60 9.56 -21.61
C THR A 275 21.35 9.48 -20.09
N LYS A 276 20.28 8.76 -19.71
CA LYS A 276 19.83 8.66 -18.32
C LYS A 276 20.61 7.61 -17.53
N ILE A 277 20.80 7.86 -16.25
CA ILE A 277 21.42 6.90 -15.32
C ILE A 277 20.37 6.40 -14.36
N THR A 278 20.05 5.11 -14.44
CA THR A 278 19.14 4.41 -13.50
C THR A 278 19.99 3.58 -12.55
N VAL A 279 19.77 3.72 -11.25
CA VAL A 279 20.39 2.84 -10.25
C VAL A 279 19.36 1.90 -9.67
N THR A 280 19.78 0.64 -9.55
CA THR A 280 19.04 -0.42 -8.88
C THR A 280 19.97 -1.03 -7.82
N SER A 281 19.53 -1.90 -7.02
CA SER A 281 20.20 -2.63 -5.94
C SER A 281 19.27 -2.76 -4.75
N ASP A 282 19.77 -3.08 -3.55
CA ASP A 282 18.99 -3.12 -2.30
C ASP A 282 18.71 -1.71 -1.75
N LEU A 283 18.05 -0.87 -2.57
CA LEU A 283 17.71 0.51 -2.20
C LEU A 283 16.56 0.56 -1.19
N ASP A 284 16.72 1.41 -0.18
CA ASP A 284 15.68 1.89 0.72
C ASP A 284 15.66 3.44 0.74
N GLU A 285 14.81 4.04 1.55
CA GLU A 285 14.71 5.49 1.67
C GLU A 285 16.03 6.16 2.07
N TYR A 286 16.88 5.48 2.84
CA TYR A 286 18.17 6.04 3.30
C TYR A 286 19.22 5.96 2.18
N ALA A 287 19.28 4.83 1.47
CA ALA A 287 20.15 4.68 0.31
C ALA A 287 19.78 5.67 -0.80
N ILE A 288 18.48 5.87 -1.07
CA ILE A 288 17.98 6.87 -2.02
C ILE A 288 18.40 8.29 -1.59
N ALA A 289 18.26 8.62 -0.31
CA ALA A 289 18.68 9.92 0.21
C ALA A 289 20.20 10.14 0.08
N SER A 290 21.02 9.09 0.28
CA SER A 290 22.47 9.19 0.09
C SER A 290 22.87 9.45 -1.36
N LEU A 291 22.05 9.02 -2.31
CA LEU A 291 22.22 9.25 -3.76
C LEU A 291 21.71 10.63 -4.23
N ALA A 292 21.18 11.46 -3.34
CA ALA A 292 20.59 12.74 -3.72
C ALA A 292 21.56 13.69 -4.45
N ALA A 293 22.85 13.67 -4.10
CA ALA A 293 23.89 14.48 -4.74
C ALA A 293 24.51 13.81 -5.97
N ALA A 294 24.28 12.51 -6.19
CA ALA A 294 24.79 11.78 -7.35
C ALA A 294 23.96 12.08 -8.61
N PRO A 295 24.55 12.01 -9.80
CA PRO A 295 23.88 12.29 -11.07
C PRO A 295 23.03 11.09 -11.52
N VAL A 296 22.04 10.72 -10.70
CA VAL A 296 21.10 9.61 -10.94
C VAL A 296 19.78 10.19 -11.43
N ASP A 297 19.17 9.62 -12.45
CA ASP A 297 17.91 10.07 -13.01
C ASP A 297 16.70 9.27 -12.48
N SER A 298 16.87 8.00 -12.07
CA SER A 298 15.79 7.17 -11.55
C SER A 298 16.30 6.04 -10.66
N TYR A 299 15.41 5.48 -9.84
CA TYR A 299 15.69 4.43 -8.88
C TYR A 299 14.81 3.20 -9.12
N GLY A 300 15.41 2.01 -9.20
CA GLY A 300 14.66 0.75 -9.18
C GLY A 300 14.74 0.12 -7.80
N VAL A 301 13.59 -0.13 -7.16
CA VAL A 301 13.51 -0.59 -5.77
C VAL A 301 12.81 -1.93 -5.70
N GLY A 302 13.44 -2.88 -5.01
CA GLY A 302 12.94 -4.26 -4.90
C GLY A 302 12.60 -4.68 -3.48
N THR A 303 13.50 -5.47 -2.86
CA THR A 303 13.29 -6.16 -1.58
C THR A 303 12.80 -5.24 -0.46
N LYS A 304 13.46 -4.11 -0.27
CA LYS A 304 13.13 -3.18 0.82
C LYS A 304 11.71 -2.62 0.71
N LEU A 305 11.26 -2.34 -0.52
CA LEU A 305 9.91 -1.86 -0.76
C LEU A 305 8.85 -2.92 -0.38
N VAL A 306 8.95 -4.13 -0.95
CA VAL A 306 7.92 -5.17 -0.79
C VAL A 306 7.90 -5.79 0.62
N THR A 307 8.91 -5.49 1.44
CA THR A 307 8.98 -5.85 2.86
C THR A 307 8.68 -4.67 3.79
N GLY A 308 8.13 -3.57 3.26
CA GLY A 308 7.77 -2.39 4.04
C GLY A 308 8.99 -1.66 4.65
N SER A 309 10.20 -1.82 4.07
CA SER A 309 11.44 -1.24 4.58
C SER A 309 11.67 -1.55 6.07
N GLY A 310 11.55 -2.83 6.42
CA GLY A 310 11.72 -3.32 7.80
C GLY A 310 10.47 -3.27 8.68
N ALA A 311 9.36 -2.72 8.18
CA ALA A 311 8.06 -2.70 8.86
C ALA A 311 6.99 -3.37 7.96
N PRO A 312 6.93 -4.71 7.92
CA PRO A 312 6.09 -5.46 6.96
C PRO A 312 4.59 -5.39 7.25
N THR A 313 4.20 -4.75 8.34
CA THR A 313 2.82 -4.57 8.76
C THR A 313 2.62 -3.18 9.36
N SER A 314 1.47 -2.57 9.14
CA SER A 314 1.08 -1.30 9.78
C SER A 314 0.56 -1.47 11.21
N SER A 315 0.52 -2.70 11.73
CA SER A 315 0.05 -3.04 13.08
C SER A 315 -1.39 -2.59 13.37
N MET A 316 -2.20 -2.55 12.34
CA MET A 316 -3.63 -2.24 12.44
C MET A 316 -4.38 -3.37 13.16
N VAL A 317 -5.39 -2.98 13.89
CA VAL A 317 -6.32 -3.87 14.61
C VAL A 317 -7.74 -3.55 14.20
N TYR A 318 -8.65 -4.52 14.35
CA TYR A 318 -10.08 -4.40 14.09
C TYR A 318 -10.82 -4.65 15.40
N LYS A 319 -11.58 -3.66 15.86
CA LYS A 319 -12.20 -3.74 17.20
C LYS A 319 -13.62 -3.20 17.18
N VAL A 320 -14.54 -3.93 17.84
CA VAL A 320 -15.87 -3.40 18.12
C VAL A 320 -15.73 -2.19 19.04
N VAL A 321 -16.34 -1.08 18.62
CA VAL A 321 -16.33 0.21 19.34
C VAL A 321 -17.71 0.64 19.78
N GLU A 322 -18.76 0.13 19.10
CA GLU A 322 -20.17 0.31 19.48
C GLU A 322 -20.94 -0.97 19.24
N ARG A 323 -21.97 -1.17 20.04
CA ARG A 323 -22.95 -2.23 19.83
C ARG A 323 -24.33 -1.82 20.32
N GLU A 324 -25.36 -2.44 19.77
CA GLU A 324 -26.74 -2.33 20.24
C GLU A 324 -26.89 -2.99 21.62
N ASN A 325 -27.57 -2.31 22.54
CA ASN A 325 -27.95 -2.84 23.85
C ASN A 325 -29.29 -3.58 23.78
N ALA A 326 -29.78 -4.08 24.91
CA ALA A 326 -31.06 -4.81 24.96
C ALA A 326 -32.30 -3.91 24.68
N ALA A 327 -32.15 -2.61 24.73
CA ALA A 327 -33.20 -1.63 24.41
C ALA A 327 -33.19 -1.19 22.93
N GLY A 328 -32.25 -1.72 22.11
CA GLY A 328 -32.10 -1.32 20.71
C GLY A 328 -31.27 -0.04 20.51
N GLU A 329 -30.59 0.45 21.53
CA GLU A 329 -29.80 1.70 21.48
C GLU A 329 -28.32 1.36 21.26
N MET A 330 -27.64 2.11 20.39
CA MET A 330 -26.19 1.98 20.22
C MET A 330 -25.46 2.54 21.43
N GLN A 331 -24.53 1.76 21.97
CA GLN A 331 -23.71 2.19 23.10
C GLN A 331 -22.23 1.94 22.85
N PRO A 332 -21.35 2.86 23.28
CA PRO A 332 -19.91 2.69 23.20
C PRO A 332 -19.44 1.47 23.98
N VAL A 333 -18.48 0.74 23.42
CA VAL A 333 -17.80 -0.36 24.10
C VAL A 333 -16.30 -0.27 23.88
N ALA A 334 -15.52 -0.61 24.90
CA ALA A 334 -14.07 -0.55 24.83
C ALA A 334 -13.42 -1.64 25.69
N LYS A 335 -12.26 -2.12 25.24
CA LYS A 335 -11.41 -2.98 26.05
C LYS A 335 -10.64 -2.14 27.07
N ALA A 336 -10.74 -2.50 28.35
CA ALA A 336 -10.14 -1.77 29.47
C ALA A 336 -8.79 -2.33 29.95
N SER A 337 -8.12 -3.21 29.18
CA SER A 337 -6.86 -3.83 29.65
C SER A 337 -5.65 -2.90 29.50
N ALA A 338 -4.72 -2.96 30.46
CA ALA A 338 -3.48 -2.18 30.45
C ALA A 338 -2.69 -2.37 29.12
N GLY A 339 -2.23 -1.27 28.53
CA GLY A 339 -1.42 -1.24 27.30
C GLY A 339 -2.14 -1.61 26.00
N LYS A 340 -3.42 -2.02 26.06
CA LYS A 340 -4.26 -2.38 24.92
C LYS A 340 -5.67 -1.78 24.98
N ALA A 341 -5.83 -0.69 25.71
CA ALA A 341 -7.09 0.04 25.77
C ALA A 341 -7.52 0.53 24.38
N SER A 342 -8.81 0.54 24.15
CA SER A 342 -9.44 1.20 22.99
C SER A 342 -10.42 2.26 23.50
N ILE A 343 -10.71 3.24 22.65
CA ILE A 343 -11.70 4.27 22.95
C ILE A 343 -13.01 3.83 22.29
N GLY A 344 -14.07 3.71 23.10
CA GLY A 344 -15.41 3.34 22.62
C GLY A 344 -16.06 4.45 21.83
N GLY A 345 -17.10 4.11 21.07
CA GLY A 345 -17.83 5.01 20.19
C GLY A 345 -17.27 5.02 18.75
N ALA A 346 -18.16 5.02 17.76
CA ALA A 346 -17.82 5.18 16.36
C ALA A 346 -17.28 6.60 16.11
N LYS A 347 -16.03 6.70 15.70
CA LYS A 347 -15.36 8.00 15.58
C LYS A 347 -15.61 8.63 14.21
N ARG A 348 -15.73 9.93 14.20
CA ARG A 348 -15.58 10.78 13.02
C ARG A 348 -14.20 11.41 13.06
N ALA A 349 -13.64 11.74 11.89
CA ALA A 349 -12.29 12.24 11.80
C ALA A 349 -12.19 13.40 10.82
N ALA A 350 -11.39 14.40 11.20
CA ALA A 350 -11.04 15.53 10.35
C ALA A 350 -9.56 15.91 10.53
N ARG A 351 -8.95 16.48 9.52
CA ARG A 351 -7.61 17.08 9.55
C ARG A 351 -7.73 18.56 9.82
N ARG A 352 -7.16 19.05 10.94
CA ARG A 352 -7.06 20.49 11.20
C ARG A 352 -5.91 21.06 10.39
N LEU A 353 -6.20 22.14 9.64
CA LEU A 353 -5.24 22.84 8.79
C LEU A 353 -5.05 24.25 9.32
N ASN A 354 -3.84 24.78 9.24
CA ASN A 354 -3.58 26.21 9.49
C ASN A 354 -3.93 27.06 8.26
N GLY A 355 -3.80 28.38 8.37
CA GLY A 355 -4.10 29.33 7.29
C GLY A 355 -3.23 29.16 6.02
N MET A 356 -2.19 28.33 6.05
CA MET A 356 -1.37 27.95 4.89
C MET A 356 -1.75 26.58 4.32
N GLY A 357 -2.80 25.93 4.84
CA GLY A 357 -3.21 24.58 4.42
C GLY A 357 -2.33 23.46 4.98
N ILE A 358 -1.50 23.72 6.00
CA ILE A 358 -0.64 22.71 6.61
C ILE A 358 -1.32 22.11 7.83
N ALA A 359 -1.27 20.79 7.91
CA ALA A 359 -1.86 20.01 8.98
C ALA A 359 -1.20 20.29 10.33
N THR A 360 -2.05 20.52 11.35
CA THR A 360 -1.61 20.79 12.73
C THR A 360 -2.05 19.69 13.69
N ALA A 361 -3.16 19.00 13.41
CA ALA A 361 -3.66 17.88 14.19
C ALA A 361 -4.58 16.99 13.34
N GLU A 362 -4.74 15.74 13.76
CA GLU A 362 -5.86 14.91 13.39
C GLU A 362 -6.87 14.93 14.54
N VAL A 363 -8.13 15.32 14.27
CA VAL A 363 -9.16 15.49 15.28
C VAL A 363 -10.18 14.38 15.17
N LEU A 364 -10.39 13.66 16.26
CA LEU A 364 -11.32 12.53 16.37
C LEU A 364 -12.45 12.86 17.36
N GLY A 365 -13.69 12.69 16.93
CA GLY A 365 -14.86 12.89 17.77
C GLY A 365 -15.78 11.67 17.80
N THR A 366 -16.33 11.34 18.97
CA THR A 366 -17.31 10.26 19.16
C THR A 366 -18.74 10.80 19.31
N HIS A 367 -18.90 11.99 19.82
CA HIS A 367 -20.18 12.68 20.05
C HIS A 367 -20.31 13.91 19.15
N GLU A 368 -19.21 14.59 18.91
CA GLU A 368 -19.14 15.76 18.05
C GLU A 368 -18.53 15.37 16.70
N ASP A 369 -18.98 16.01 15.63
CA ASP A 369 -18.40 15.82 14.31
C ASP A 369 -17.26 16.85 14.11
N PRO A 370 -16.00 16.41 14.14
CA PRO A 370 -14.87 17.32 13.99
C PRO A 370 -14.82 18.00 12.62
N SER A 371 -15.53 17.48 11.61
CA SER A 371 -15.60 18.10 10.29
C SER A 371 -16.44 19.38 10.25
N LEU A 372 -17.18 19.66 11.32
CA LEU A 372 -17.95 20.89 11.48
C LEU A 372 -17.14 22.02 12.16
N LEU A 373 -15.94 21.73 12.64
CA LEU A 373 -15.05 22.74 13.22
C LEU A 373 -14.44 23.62 12.12
N GLU A 374 -14.16 24.88 12.45
CA GLU A 374 -13.40 25.77 11.57
C GLU A 374 -12.00 25.20 11.31
N ASP A 375 -11.46 25.49 10.13
CA ASP A 375 -10.12 25.04 9.69
C ASP A 375 -9.93 23.52 9.66
N THR A 376 -11.01 22.74 9.47
CA THR A 376 -10.91 21.30 9.35
C THR A 376 -11.36 20.79 7.97
N ARG A 377 -10.75 19.69 7.55
CA ARG A 377 -11.13 18.91 6.36
C ARG A 377 -11.61 17.52 6.79
N PRO A 378 -12.79 17.06 6.34
CA PRO A 378 -13.26 15.72 6.63
C PRO A 378 -12.31 14.66 6.03
N LEU A 379 -12.13 13.56 6.77
CA LEU A 379 -11.28 12.43 6.34
C LEU A 379 -12.08 11.21 5.90
N MET A 380 -13.32 11.08 6.39
CA MET A 380 -14.15 9.91 6.15
C MET A 380 -14.95 10.04 4.84
N VAL A 381 -14.95 8.96 4.06
CA VAL A 381 -15.77 8.77 2.85
C VAL A 381 -16.53 7.45 2.94
N ASP A 382 -17.71 7.37 2.32
CA ASP A 382 -18.47 6.13 2.24
C ASP A 382 -17.94 5.28 1.07
N PHE A 383 -17.79 3.97 1.31
CA PHE A 383 -17.38 2.97 0.31
C PHE A 383 -18.51 2.01 -0.03
N VAL A 384 -19.27 1.59 0.99
CA VAL A 384 -20.42 0.68 0.85
C VAL A 384 -21.59 1.27 1.61
N ARG A 385 -22.76 1.26 1.00
CA ARG A 385 -24.01 1.72 1.62
C ARG A 385 -25.08 0.66 1.44
N ASN A 386 -25.60 0.15 2.56
CA ASN A 386 -26.60 -0.95 2.58
C ASN A 386 -26.17 -2.15 1.71
N GLY A 387 -24.92 -2.57 1.83
CA GLY A 387 -24.35 -3.68 1.04
C GLY A 387 -23.93 -3.32 -0.39
N GLU A 388 -24.27 -2.14 -0.89
CA GLU A 388 -23.94 -1.72 -2.25
C GLU A 388 -22.62 -0.96 -2.30
N LEU A 389 -21.69 -1.43 -3.12
CA LEU A 389 -20.39 -0.78 -3.37
C LEU A 389 -20.59 0.53 -4.15
N LEU A 390 -20.07 1.62 -3.61
CA LEU A 390 -20.06 2.91 -4.29
C LEU A 390 -18.95 2.94 -5.37
N PRO A 391 -19.18 3.60 -6.51
CA PRO A 391 -18.25 3.60 -7.64
C PRO A 391 -16.97 4.42 -7.37
N GLY A 392 -15.89 4.06 -8.07
CA GLY A 392 -14.65 4.85 -8.14
C GLY A 392 -13.60 4.52 -7.09
N PHE A 393 -13.75 3.42 -6.34
CA PHE A 393 -12.79 3.01 -5.31
C PHE A 393 -12.02 1.74 -5.67
N THR A 394 -12.32 1.09 -6.79
CA THR A 394 -11.72 -0.18 -7.23
C THR A 394 -11.05 -0.04 -8.60
N GLY A 395 -10.26 -1.05 -8.99
CA GLY A 395 -9.59 -1.10 -10.30
C GLY A 395 -8.68 0.10 -10.58
N GLU A 396 -8.53 0.42 -11.86
CA GLU A 396 -7.69 1.53 -12.34
C GLU A 396 -8.14 2.89 -11.79
N GLU A 397 -9.45 3.16 -11.79
CA GLU A 397 -10.01 4.42 -11.28
C GLU A 397 -9.72 4.59 -9.79
N GLY A 398 -9.85 3.53 -8.99
CA GLY A 398 -9.51 3.54 -7.56
C GLY A 398 -8.05 3.89 -7.33
N VAL A 399 -7.12 3.29 -8.10
CA VAL A 399 -5.69 3.61 -8.02
C VAL A 399 -5.42 5.06 -8.40
N ARG A 400 -6.00 5.54 -9.49
CA ARG A 400 -5.84 6.92 -9.95
C ARG A 400 -6.27 7.94 -8.88
N ARG A 401 -7.43 7.72 -8.24
CA ARG A 401 -7.92 8.56 -7.15
C ARG A 401 -7.02 8.48 -5.92
N ALA A 402 -6.57 7.28 -5.56
CA ALA A 402 -5.69 7.06 -4.41
C ALA A 402 -4.33 7.76 -4.60
N THR A 403 -3.74 7.70 -5.79
CA THR A 403 -2.50 8.40 -6.12
C THR A 403 -2.65 9.93 -6.01
N ALA A 404 -3.76 10.46 -6.52
CA ALA A 404 -4.07 11.89 -6.38
C ALA A 404 -4.28 12.28 -4.90
N ARG A 405 -4.96 11.41 -4.12
CA ARG A 405 -5.15 11.65 -2.68
C ARG A 405 -3.84 11.62 -1.91
N HIS A 406 -2.95 10.67 -2.21
CA HIS A 406 -1.62 10.60 -1.62
C HIS A 406 -0.83 11.90 -1.83
N ALA A 407 -0.75 12.36 -3.07
CA ALA A 407 -0.05 13.61 -3.40
C ALA A 407 -0.62 14.82 -2.63
N ALA A 408 -1.96 14.93 -2.58
CA ALA A 408 -2.63 16.00 -1.84
C ALA A 408 -2.44 15.88 -0.32
N SER A 409 -2.53 14.67 0.24
CA SER A 409 -2.34 14.43 1.67
C SER A 409 -0.92 14.76 2.12
N LEU A 410 0.10 14.39 1.33
CA LEU A 410 1.50 14.75 1.63
C LEU A 410 1.76 16.25 1.51
N ALA A 411 1.09 16.96 0.61
CA ALA A 411 1.21 18.41 0.49
C ALA A 411 0.66 19.15 1.73
N GLU A 412 -0.31 18.55 2.43
CA GLU A 412 -0.85 19.08 3.68
C GLU A 412 0.07 18.84 4.88
N LEU A 413 0.97 17.84 4.85
CA LEU A 413 1.83 17.56 6.00
C LEU A 413 2.95 18.60 6.17
N PRO A 414 3.36 18.89 7.42
CA PRO A 414 4.53 19.71 7.67
C PRO A 414 5.77 19.21 6.91
N GLU A 415 6.62 20.10 6.46
CA GLU A 415 7.86 19.75 5.72
C GLU A 415 8.72 18.72 6.48
N ALA A 416 8.73 18.78 7.79
CA ALA A 416 9.43 17.83 8.66
C ALA A 416 8.93 16.36 8.50
N ALA A 417 7.77 16.12 7.88
CA ALA A 417 7.30 14.77 7.55
C ALA A 417 8.22 14.06 6.54
N ARG A 418 8.92 14.84 5.70
CA ARG A 418 9.86 14.30 4.69
C ARG A 418 11.19 13.86 5.28
N ARG A 419 11.48 14.21 6.54
CA ARG A 419 12.71 13.80 7.21
C ARG A 419 12.68 12.30 7.52
N LEU A 420 13.81 11.63 7.30
CA LEU A 420 13.96 10.20 7.54
C LEU A 420 14.32 9.87 9.00
N SER A 421 14.57 10.88 9.83
CA SER A 421 14.87 10.71 11.26
C SER A 421 13.68 10.09 12.00
N GLU A 422 13.98 9.24 12.98
CA GLU A 422 12.99 8.76 13.95
C GLU A 422 12.38 9.91 14.74
N GLY A 423 11.20 9.70 15.27
CA GLY A 423 10.50 10.67 16.11
C GLY A 423 9.03 10.33 16.30
N GLU A 424 8.35 11.16 17.08
CA GLU A 424 6.92 11.09 17.28
C GLU A 424 6.15 11.33 15.97
N PRO A 425 4.87 10.94 15.89
CA PRO A 425 3.99 11.29 14.77
C PRO A 425 4.12 12.78 14.43
N ILE A 426 4.11 13.11 13.13
CA ILE A 426 4.40 14.48 12.68
C ILE A 426 3.35 15.50 13.10
N ILE A 427 2.13 15.04 13.33
CA ILE A 427 1.05 15.80 13.95
C ILE A 427 0.41 14.96 15.06
N PRO A 428 -0.13 15.58 16.13
CA PRO A 428 -0.84 14.88 17.17
C PRO A 428 -2.21 14.40 16.73
N THR A 429 -2.74 13.36 17.40
CA THR A 429 -4.15 12.98 17.35
C THR A 429 -4.86 13.56 18.58
N GLU A 430 -5.88 14.36 18.37
CA GLU A 430 -6.70 15.02 19.41
C GLU A 430 -8.09 14.37 19.47
N PHE A 431 -8.64 14.22 20.66
CA PHE A 431 -10.01 13.71 20.88
C PHE A 431 -10.90 14.83 21.42
N ILE A 432 -12.15 14.94 20.87
CA ILE A 432 -13.18 15.89 21.28
C ILE A 432 -14.50 15.18 21.63
#